data_360977e167a6f5dbfbfb2784857aca4a
#
_entry.id   360977e167a6f5dbfbfb2784857aca4a
#
_cell.length_a   1.000
_cell.length_b   1.000
_cell.length_c   1.000
_cell.angle_alpha   90.00
_cell.angle_beta   90.00
_cell.angle_gamma   90.00
#
_symmetry.space_group_name_H-M   'P 1'
#
loop_
_entity.id
_entity.type
_entity.pdbx_description
1 polymer ?
#
loop_
_entity_poly.entity_id
_entity_poly.type
_entity_poly.pdbx_seq_one_letter_code
_entity_poly.pdbx_strand_id
1 'polypeptide(L)'
;MAFAPHRWWMTAPGEPMVSADFDPFPPSAGEVVVEVAGCGVCHTDLGFYYDGVRVKSPLPLTLGHEISGRVVAAGAGAETWQGKAVIVPAVIPCGECELCSSGHGTICRRQQMPGNDIQGGFATHIRVPARGLCPVDGKRLAAAGLQLADVSVVADAVTTPYQAVVQAEVAPGDFAVVVGVGGVGGYAVQIARAFGATVAALDVDPQKLAAMAANGAALTVNVREVQGRDLKKAIQEFAKKNGCRDTRWKIFECSGTKTGQETAFGLLNHGATLSVVGFTMDKVELRLSNLMAFHARALGNWGCLVEHYPAALDLVLGGKIALAPFVERHPLSEINEVFAAAHARTLTRRAILVPGAPKGDA
;
A
#
# COMPACT_ATOMS: atom_id res chain seq x y z
N MET A 1 19.77 0.06 23.62
CA MET A 1 20.89 -0.78 23.17
C MET A 1 20.65 -1.08 21.69
N ALA A 2 21.67 -0.94 20.84
CA ALA A 2 21.53 -1.35 19.44
C ALA A 2 21.46 -2.88 19.40
N PHE A 3 20.46 -3.42 18.72
CA PHE A 3 20.33 -4.87 18.54
C PHE A 3 21.39 -5.35 17.54
N ALA A 4 21.90 -6.56 17.75
CA ALA A 4 22.70 -7.22 16.71
C ALA A 4 21.84 -7.39 15.45
N PRO A 5 22.38 -7.10 14.25
CA PRO A 5 21.60 -7.23 13.03
C PRO A 5 21.09 -8.65 12.84
N HIS A 6 19.76 -8.82 12.77
CA HIS A 6 19.12 -10.08 12.47
C HIS A 6 17.93 -9.86 11.53
N ARG A 7 17.52 -10.92 10.84
CA ARG A 7 16.41 -10.94 9.87
C ARG A 7 15.60 -12.22 10.00
N TRP A 8 14.41 -12.21 9.43
CA TRP A 8 13.57 -13.40 9.33
C TRP A 8 13.55 -13.89 7.88
N TRP A 9 13.95 -15.11 7.66
CA TRP A 9 14.03 -15.72 6.36
C TRP A 9 12.85 -16.63 6.07
N MET A 10 12.21 -16.42 4.93
CA MET A 10 11.44 -17.41 4.22
C MET A 10 12.42 -18.35 3.52
N THR A 11 12.52 -19.57 4.00
CA THR A 11 13.37 -20.63 3.41
C THR A 11 12.64 -21.43 2.35
N ALA A 12 11.33 -21.58 2.52
CA ALA A 12 10.40 -22.14 1.54
C ALA A 12 9.00 -21.53 1.77
N PRO A 13 8.13 -21.46 0.74
CA PRO A 13 6.75 -21.05 0.90
C PRO A 13 5.99 -21.95 1.89
N GLY A 14 5.27 -21.33 2.84
CA GLY A 14 4.48 -22.02 3.86
C GLY A 14 5.26 -22.60 5.04
N GLU A 15 6.59 -22.66 4.97
CA GLU A 15 7.42 -23.10 6.09
C GLU A 15 7.68 -21.94 7.08
N PRO A 16 7.67 -22.18 8.40
CA PRO A 16 7.92 -21.10 9.35
C PRO A 16 9.18 -20.32 9.04
N MET A 17 9.06 -18.99 9.04
CA MET A 17 10.22 -18.13 8.89
C MET A 17 11.18 -18.32 10.06
N VAL A 18 12.47 -18.28 9.78
CA VAL A 18 13.52 -18.50 10.78
C VAL A 18 14.36 -17.24 10.97
N SER A 19 14.70 -16.93 12.22
CA SER A 19 15.62 -15.84 12.53
C SER A 19 17.05 -16.22 12.17
N ALA A 20 17.78 -15.28 11.58
CA ALA A 20 19.19 -15.44 11.22
C ALA A 20 19.94 -14.14 11.40
N ASP A 21 21.16 -14.23 11.91
CA ASP A 21 22.09 -13.12 11.98
C ASP A 21 22.62 -12.77 10.59
N PHE A 22 22.95 -11.51 10.38
CA PHE A 22 23.54 -11.05 9.14
C PHE A 22 24.36 -9.78 9.36
N ASP A 23 25.24 -9.45 8.40
CA ASP A 23 25.99 -8.20 8.38
C ASP A 23 25.50 -7.32 7.21
N PRO A 24 24.83 -6.18 7.49
CA PRO A 24 24.42 -5.24 6.46
C PRO A 24 25.54 -4.26 6.07
N PHE A 25 26.69 -4.27 6.72
CA PHE A 25 27.76 -3.28 6.59
C PHE A 25 28.99 -3.80 5.83
N PRO A 26 29.77 -2.90 5.18
CA PRO A 26 29.40 -1.53 4.82
C PRO A 26 28.45 -1.49 3.62
N PRO A 27 27.64 -0.41 3.44
CA PRO A 27 26.87 -0.21 2.24
C PRO A 27 27.78 0.11 1.05
N SER A 28 27.39 -0.30 -0.16
CA SER A 28 28.08 0.04 -1.39
C SER A 28 27.87 1.51 -1.78
N ALA A 29 28.58 2.00 -2.80
CA ALA A 29 28.37 3.34 -3.33
C ALA A 29 26.90 3.51 -3.78
N GLY A 30 26.28 4.63 -3.37
CA GLY A 30 24.88 4.93 -3.65
C GLY A 30 23.87 4.15 -2.80
N GLU A 31 24.32 3.31 -1.86
CA GLU A 31 23.45 2.58 -0.93
C GLU A 31 23.51 3.17 0.48
N VAL A 32 22.50 2.82 1.26
CA VAL A 32 22.43 3.09 2.70
C VAL A 32 22.05 1.83 3.46
N VAL A 33 22.41 1.79 4.75
CA VAL A 33 21.83 0.85 5.72
C VAL A 33 20.81 1.61 6.55
N VAL A 34 19.58 1.12 6.55
CA VAL A 34 18.47 1.65 7.35
C VAL A 34 18.26 0.71 8.54
N GLU A 35 18.35 1.23 9.77
CA GLU A 35 17.83 0.59 10.96
C GLU A 35 16.29 0.68 10.90
N VAL A 36 15.63 -0.46 10.83
CA VAL A 36 14.17 -0.55 10.62
C VAL A 36 13.44 -0.15 11.89
N ALA A 37 12.56 0.83 11.80
CA ALA A 37 11.66 1.21 12.88
C ALA A 37 10.37 0.40 12.83
N GLY A 38 9.91 0.04 11.65
CA GLY A 38 8.75 -0.81 11.42
C GLY A 38 8.66 -1.26 9.97
N CYS A 39 8.03 -2.42 9.77
CA CYS A 39 7.71 -2.96 8.46
C CYS A 39 6.27 -3.50 8.45
N GLY A 40 5.42 -2.92 7.61
CA GLY A 40 4.03 -3.34 7.44
C GLY A 40 3.92 -4.71 6.77
N VAL A 41 2.91 -5.49 7.16
CA VAL A 41 2.57 -6.77 6.53
C VAL A 41 1.52 -6.55 5.45
N CYS A 42 1.85 -6.88 4.22
CA CYS A 42 1.00 -6.70 3.05
C CYS A 42 0.46 -8.05 2.52
N HIS A 43 -0.67 -8.01 1.82
CA HIS A 43 -1.15 -9.18 1.08
C HIS A 43 -0.16 -9.71 0.04
N THR A 44 0.70 -8.85 -0.50
CA THR A 44 1.79 -9.27 -1.39
C THR A 44 2.77 -10.20 -0.69
N ASP A 45 3.10 -9.93 0.58
CA ASP A 45 3.96 -10.82 1.38
C ASP A 45 3.27 -12.17 1.64
N LEU A 46 1.94 -12.14 1.90
CA LEU A 46 1.14 -13.36 2.08
C LEU A 46 1.07 -14.17 0.77
N GLY A 47 0.94 -13.50 -0.38
CA GLY A 47 0.97 -14.12 -1.69
C GLY A 47 2.28 -14.85 -1.97
N PHE A 48 3.42 -14.25 -1.62
CA PHE A 48 4.74 -14.88 -1.71
C PHE A 48 4.88 -16.07 -0.76
N TYR A 49 4.34 -15.93 0.44
CA TYR A 49 4.52 -16.92 1.48
C TYR A 49 3.54 -18.09 1.41
N TYR A 50 2.25 -17.83 1.12
CA TYR A 50 1.19 -18.86 1.14
C TYR A 50 0.68 -19.27 -0.24
N ASP A 51 0.58 -18.33 -1.21
CA ASP A 51 -0.17 -18.55 -2.46
C ASP A 51 0.73 -18.96 -3.63
N GLY A 52 2.03 -19.18 -3.39
CA GLY A 52 2.99 -19.62 -4.40
C GLY A 52 3.30 -18.58 -5.48
N VAL A 53 3.02 -17.31 -5.22
CA VAL A 53 3.48 -16.22 -6.08
C VAL A 53 5.02 -16.19 -6.05
N ARG A 54 5.64 -16.23 -7.22
CA ARG A 54 7.10 -16.34 -7.30
C ARG A 54 7.78 -15.03 -6.96
N VAL A 55 8.78 -15.11 -6.07
CA VAL A 55 9.75 -14.04 -5.84
C VAL A 55 10.87 -14.09 -6.89
N LYS A 56 11.52 -12.98 -7.17
CA LYS A 56 12.63 -12.91 -8.14
C LYS A 56 13.97 -13.27 -7.54
N SER A 57 14.21 -12.90 -6.28
CA SER A 57 15.42 -13.31 -5.56
C SER A 57 15.37 -14.79 -5.18
N PRO A 58 16.53 -15.48 -5.17
CA PRO A 58 16.60 -16.83 -4.65
C PRO A 58 16.29 -16.87 -3.16
N LEU A 59 15.77 -18.02 -2.69
CA LEU A 59 15.63 -18.29 -1.25
C LEU A 59 17.00 -18.68 -0.67
N PRO A 60 17.26 -18.38 0.64
CA PRO A 60 16.36 -17.75 1.58
C PRO A 60 16.20 -16.24 1.36
N LEU A 61 14.97 -15.74 1.50
CA LEU A 61 14.61 -14.34 1.29
C LEU A 61 13.91 -13.77 2.51
N THR A 62 14.33 -12.60 2.96
CA THR A 62 13.56 -11.78 3.91
C THR A 62 12.50 -11.03 3.13
N LEU A 63 11.22 -11.20 3.52
CA LEU A 63 10.08 -10.48 2.95
C LEU A 63 9.93 -9.08 3.58
N GLY A 64 8.88 -8.36 3.17
CA GLY A 64 8.52 -7.04 3.71
C GLY A 64 9.04 -5.87 2.86
N HIS A 65 8.11 -5.05 2.38
CA HIS A 65 8.38 -3.91 1.48
C HIS A 65 7.76 -2.60 1.99
N GLU A 66 7.08 -2.60 3.13
CA GLU A 66 6.52 -1.40 3.75
C GLU A 66 7.40 -0.94 4.91
N ILE A 67 8.47 -0.20 4.61
CA ILE A 67 9.57 0.02 5.53
C ILE A 67 9.72 1.49 5.87
N SER A 68 9.84 1.78 7.16
CA SER A 68 10.37 3.04 7.67
C SER A 68 11.51 2.79 8.65
N GLY A 69 12.42 3.73 8.77
CA GLY A 69 13.56 3.58 9.66
C GLY A 69 14.49 4.78 9.68
N ARG A 70 15.68 4.57 10.22
CA ARG A 70 16.72 5.59 10.30
C ARG A 70 17.98 5.10 9.57
N VAL A 71 18.54 5.96 8.73
CA VAL A 71 19.81 5.66 8.07
C VAL A 71 20.94 5.67 9.09
N VAL A 72 21.60 4.53 9.29
CA VAL A 72 22.71 4.34 10.25
C VAL A 72 24.06 4.22 9.57
N ALA A 73 24.10 3.94 8.27
CA ALA A 73 25.32 4.01 7.47
C ALA A 73 24.99 4.41 6.03
N ALA A 74 25.89 5.14 5.40
CA ALA A 74 25.77 5.60 4.02
C ALA A 74 27.05 5.30 3.25
N GLY A 75 26.91 4.73 2.06
CA GLY A 75 28.00 4.52 1.13
C GLY A 75 28.36 5.80 0.37
N ALA A 76 29.45 5.74 -0.40
CA ALA A 76 29.91 6.88 -1.20
C ALA A 76 28.80 7.42 -2.11
N GLY A 77 28.59 8.75 -2.09
CA GLY A 77 27.53 9.45 -2.84
C GLY A 77 26.15 9.43 -2.16
N ALA A 78 26.02 8.81 -0.99
CA ALA A 78 24.79 8.76 -0.20
C ALA A 78 24.93 9.40 1.20
N GLU A 79 26.05 10.05 1.49
CA GLU A 79 26.40 10.56 2.84
C GLU A 79 25.38 11.54 3.40
N THR A 80 24.69 12.28 2.54
CA THR A 80 23.68 13.25 2.94
C THR A 80 22.45 12.60 3.63
N TRP A 81 22.31 11.28 3.53
CA TRP A 81 21.24 10.53 4.18
C TRP A 81 21.57 10.10 5.61
N GLN A 82 22.85 10.12 6.00
CA GLN A 82 23.28 9.69 7.35
C GLN A 82 22.43 10.33 8.44
N GLY A 83 21.89 9.51 9.35
CA GLY A 83 21.08 9.92 10.50
C GLY A 83 19.64 10.34 10.20
N LYS A 84 19.24 10.41 8.92
CA LYS A 84 17.85 10.80 8.57
C LYS A 84 16.87 9.67 8.83
N ALA A 85 15.68 10.05 9.33
CA ALA A 85 14.51 9.20 9.33
C ALA A 85 13.93 9.15 7.90
N VAL A 86 13.58 7.96 7.43
CA VAL A 86 13.17 7.74 6.04
C VAL A 86 12.04 6.70 5.92
N ILE A 87 11.29 6.80 4.83
CA ILE A 87 10.48 5.72 4.26
C ILE A 87 11.26 5.17 3.08
N VAL A 88 11.37 3.84 3.00
CA VAL A 88 11.97 3.14 1.85
C VAL A 88 10.87 2.84 0.85
N PRO A 89 10.97 3.29 -0.41
CA PRO A 89 9.94 2.98 -1.40
C PRO A 89 9.80 1.48 -1.63
N ALA A 90 8.54 1.02 -1.75
CA ALA A 90 8.24 -0.39 -2.07
C ALA A 90 8.76 -0.79 -3.45
N VAL A 91 8.85 0.16 -4.38
CA VAL A 91 9.43 -0.03 -5.71
C VAL A 91 10.51 1.03 -5.93
N ILE A 92 11.76 0.60 -6.03
CA ILE A 92 12.91 1.50 -6.26
C ILE A 92 13.33 1.38 -7.73
N PRO A 93 13.03 2.39 -8.59
CA PRO A 93 13.39 2.35 -10.00
C PRO A 93 14.91 2.53 -10.20
N CYS A 94 15.47 2.12 -11.35
CA CYS A 94 16.88 2.36 -11.63
C CYS A 94 17.22 3.83 -11.92
N GLY A 95 16.21 4.63 -12.30
CA GLY A 95 16.36 6.07 -12.58
C GLY A 95 16.90 6.45 -13.98
N GLU A 96 17.39 5.49 -14.77
CA GLU A 96 18.11 5.78 -16.01
C GLU A 96 17.60 5.09 -17.27
N CYS A 97 16.70 4.09 -17.14
CA CYS A 97 16.17 3.40 -18.31
C CYS A 97 15.06 4.20 -18.99
N GLU A 98 14.68 3.78 -20.20
CA GLU A 98 13.62 4.41 -20.99
C GLU A 98 12.31 4.57 -20.20
N LEU A 99 11.89 3.55 -19.47
CA LEU A 99 10.69 3.62 -18.64
C LEU A 99 10.83 4.68 -17.52
N CYS A 100 11.99 4.78 -16.89
CA CYS A 100 12.22 5.80 -15.85
C CYS A 100 12.22 7.21 -16.46
N SER A 101 12.92 7.42 -17.59
CA SER A 101 13.01 8.73 -18.24
C SER A 101 11.70 9.20 -18.87
N SER A 102 10.78 8.27 -19.15
CA SER A 102 9.42 8.58 -19.67
C SER A 102 8.35 8.69 -18.57
N GLY A 103 8.74 8.70 -17.27
CA GLY A 103 7.81 8.84 -16.15
C GLY A 103 7.11 7.54 -15.73
N HIS A 104 7.60 6.39 -16.17
CA HIS A 104 7.06 5.05 -15.86
C HIS A 104 7.96 4.27 -14.90
N GLY A 105 8.57 4.94 -13.93
CA GLY A 105 9.52 4.35 -12.99
C GLY A 105 8.98 3.16 -12.20
N THR A 106 7.69 3.12 -11.90
CA THR A 106 7.06 2.02 -11.18
C THR A 106 7.15 0.69 -11.90
N ILE A 107 7.17 0.68 -13.23
CA ILE A 107 7.30 -0.51 -14.06
C ILE A 107 8.71 -0.68 -14.64
N CYS A 108 9.71 -0.08 -14.01
CA CYS A 108 11.11 -0.22 -14.37
C CYS A 108 11.51 -1.70 -14.35
N ARG A 109 12.07 -2.21 -15.47
CA ARG A 109 12.49 -3.61 -15.56
C ARG A 109 13.70 -3.95 -14.69
N ARG A 110 14.42 -2.92 -14.22
CA ARG A 110 15.55 -3.01 -13.28
C ARG A 110 15.17 -2.48 -11.89
N GLN A 111 13.88 -2.47 -11.56
CA GLN A 111 13.43 -2.08 -10.24
C GLN A 111 13.98 -3.01 -9.17
N GLN A 112 14.12 -2.49 -7.96
CA GLN A 112 14.47 -3.26 -6.78
C GLN A 112 13.32 -3.12 -5.77
N MET A 113 12.55 -4.18 -5.60
CA MET A 113 11.48 -4.27 -4.60
C MET A 113 12.01 -5.04 -3.40
N PRO A 114 12.10 -4.42 -2.20
CA PRO A 114 12.41 -5.14 -0.98
C PRO A 114 11.45 -6.32 -0.78
N GLY A 115 11.96 -7.46 -0.36
CA GLY A 115 11.13 -8.66 -0.17
C GLY A 115 10.77 -9.42 -1.46
N ASN A 116 11.29 -8.98 -2.62
CA ASN A 116 11.08 -9.64 -3.89
C ASN A 116 12.38 -9.69 -4.75
N ASP A 117 12.89 -8.51 -5.14
CA ASP A 117 14.11 -8.38 -5.95
C ASP A 117 15.38 -8.33 -5.07
N ILE A 118 15.24 -7.85 -3.85
CA ILE A 118 16.28 -7.75 -2.83
C ILE A 118 15.73 -8.18 -1.48
N GLN A 119 16.60 -8.40 -0.48
CA GLN A 119 16.19 -8.69 0.89
C GLN A 119 15.25 -7.59 1.42
N GLY A 120 14.20 -7.96 2.15
CA GLY A 120 13.16 -7.06 2.63
C GLY A 120 13.35 -6.58 4.07
N GLY A 121 12.28 -5.96 4.59
CA GLY A 121 12.27 -5.21 5.85
C GLY A 121 11.85 -6.00 7.09
N PHE A 122 11.52 -7.29 7.01
CA PHE A 122 11.31 -8.08 8.22
C PHE A 122 12.67 -8.45 8.86
N ALA A 123 13.37 -7.42 9.25
CA ALA A 123 14.73 -7.42 9.77
C ALA A 123 14.95 -6.20 10.68
N THR A 124 16.01 -6.22 11.47
CA THR A 124 16.44 -5.05 12.24
C THR A 124 17.06 -3.98 11.36
N HIS A 125 17.70 -4.40 10.26
CA HIS A 125 18.37 -3.52 9.31
C HIS A 125 18.10 -3.96 7.88
N ILE A 126 18.12 -3.01 6.96
CA ILE A 126 18.05 -3.29 5.53
C ILE A 126 19.08 -2.45 4.77
N ARG A 127 19.71 -3.03 3.77
CA ARG A 127 20.58 -2.31 2.83
C ARG A 127 19.80 -2.07 1.53
N VAL A 128 19.68 -0.79 1.14
CA VAL A 128 18.91 -0.36 -0.03
C VAL A 128 19.62 0.77 -0.77
N PRO A 129 19.34 0.96 -2.08
CA PRO A 129 19.72 2.17 -2.78
C PRO A 129 19.17 3.42 -2.10
N ALA A 130 20.00 4.47 -1.99
CA ALA A 130 19.58 5.75 -1.41
C ALA A 130 18.61 6.52 -2.31
N ARG A 131 18.59 6.22 -3.62
CA ARG A 131 17.68 6.88 -4.56
C ARG A 131 16.23 6.56 -4.22
N GLY A 132 15.40 7.60 -4.23
CA GLY A 132 13.97 7.48 -3.99
C GLY A 132 13.57 7.42 -2.51
N LEU A 133 14.51 7.37 -1.56
CA LEU A 133 14.18 7.49 -0.15
C LEU A 133 13.36 8.75 0.12
N CYS A 134 12.30 8.62 0.92
CA CYS A 134 11.48 9.75 1.35
C CYS A 134 11.85 10.16 2.78
N PRO A 135 12.37 11.38 3.01
CA PRO A 135 12.72 11.81 4.36
C PRO A 135 11.46 12.07 5.19
N VAL A 136 11.51 11.72 6.48
CA VAL A 136 10.45 11.94 7.45
C VAL A 136 10.85 13.06 8.39
N ASP A 137 10.05 14.13 8.44
CA ASP A 137 10.23 15.21 9.41
C ASP A 137 9.78 14.74 10.80
N GLY A 138 10.74 14.54 11.71
CA GLY A 138 10.45 14.04 13.06
C GLY A 138 9.61 14.99 13.90
N LYS A 139 9.65 16.32 13.64
CA LYS A 139 8.82 17.29 14.37
C LYS A 139 7.36 17.18 13.93
N ARG A 140 7.12 17.11 12.62
CA ARG A 140 5.77 16.93 12.07
C ARG A 140 5.20 15.56 12.46
N LEU A 141 6.03 14.51 12.45
CA LEU A 141 5.66 13.17 12.89
C LEU A 141 5.17 13.17 14.32
N ALA A 142 5.94 13.77 15.24
CA ALA A 142 5.56 13.92 16.65
C ALA A 142 4.30 14.77 16.83
N ALA A 143 4.16 15.87 16.08
CA ALA A 143 2.97 16.71 16.10
C ALA A 143 1.71 15.97 15.61
N ALA A 144 1.86 15.01 14.69
CA ALA A 144 0.78 14.14 14.25
C ALA A 144 0.45 13.00 15.24
N GLY A 145 1.19 12.88 16.36
CA GLY A 145 1.01 11.79 17.33
C GLY A 145 1.43 10.43 16.84
N LEU A 146 2.29 10.38 15.80
CA LEU A 146 2.74 9.15 15.16
C LEU A 146 4.18 8.83 15.57
N GLN A 147 4.51 7.55 15.54
CA GLN A 147 5.89 7.06 15.64
C GLN A 147 6.44 6.74 14.24
N LEU A 148 7.78 6.63 14.14
CA LEU A 148 8.41 6.32 12.86
C LEU A 148 7.93 4.98 12.30
N ALA A 149 7.67 3.98 13.16
CA ALA A 149 7.13 2.69 12.76
C ALA A 149 5.77 2.81 12.04
N ASP A 150 4.89 3.73 12.48
CA ASP A 150 3.53 3.85 11.93
C ASP A 150 3.53 4.29 10.47
N VAL A 151 4.51 5.09 10.07
CA VAL A 151 4.61 5.58 8.69
C VAL A 151 5.26 4.58 7.74
N SER A 152 5.60 3.37 8.21
CA SER A 152 6.07 2.29 7.34
C SER A 152 5.05 1.93 6.27
N VAL A 153 3.77 1.91 6.62
CA VAL A 153 2.67 1.62 5.69
C VAL A 153 2.49 2.67 4.59
N VAL A 154 3.11 3.85 4.74
CA VAL A 154 3.13 4.86 3.67
C VAL A 154 3.91 4.34 2.46
N ALA A 155 4.90 3.47 2.67
CA ALA A 155 5.73 2.93 1.60
C ALA A 155 4.95 2.22 0.49
N ASP A 156 3.77 1.63 0.82
CA ASP A 156 2.92 0.96 -0.16
C ASP A 156 1.43 1.24 0.08
N ALA A 157 0.88 0.88 1.26
CA ALA A 157 -0.56 0.92 1.50
C ALA A 157 -1.18 2.30 1.29
N VAL A 158 -0.43 3.39 1.51
CA VAL A 158 -0.89 4.78 1.27
C VAL A 158 -0.47 5.26 -0.11
N THR A 159 0.77 5.00 -0.53
CA THR A 159 1.28 5.55 -1.80
C THR A 159 0.70 4.85 -3.01
N THR A 160 0.44 3.55 -2.96
CA THR A 160 -0.19 2.81 -4.06
C THR A 160 -1.57 3.38 -4.43
N PRO A 161 -2.53 3.56 -3.51
CA PRO A 161 -3.79 4.22 -3.84
C PRO A 161 -3.62 5.73 -4.11
N TYR A 162 -2.60 6.40 -3.56
CA TYR A 162 -2.30 7.78 -3.91
C TYR A 162 -2.00 7.90 -5.42
N GLN A 163 -1.14 7.05 -5.96
CA GLN A 163 -0.85 7.02 -7.39
C GLN A 163 -2.10 6.71 -8.22
N ALA A 164 -2.92 5.75 -7.80
CA ALA A 164 -4.17 5.42 -8.49
C ALA A 164 -5.12 6.63 -8.57
N VAL A 165 -5.23 7.41 -7.49
CA VAL A 165 -6.05 8.63 -7.42
C VAL A 165 -5.49 9.71 -8.36
N VAL A 166 -4.16 9.90 -8.36
CA VAL A 166 -3.49 10.85 -9.27
C VAL A 166 -3.68 10.42 -10.74
N GLN A 167 -3.43 9.16 -11.07
CA GLN A 167 -3.60 8.64 -12.46
C GLN A 167 -5.05 8.70 -12.94
N ALA A 168 -6.01 8.55 -12.04
CA ALA A 168 -7.43 8.70 -12.35
C ALA A 168 -7.83 10.18 -12.52
N GLU A 169 -6.90 11.13 -12.26
CA GLU A 169 -7.17 12.56 -12.35
C GLU A 169 -8.35 12.98 -11.47
N VAL A 170 -8.36 12.51 -10.20
CA VAL A 170 -9.40 12.90 -9.25
C VAL A 170 -9.28 14.38 -8.92
N ALA A 171 -10.39 15.09 -8.97
CA ALA A 171 -10.46 16.53 -8.74
C ALA A 171 -11.68 16.89 -7.87
N PRO A 172 -11.70 18.10 -7.30
CA PRO A 172 -12.86 18.59 -6.56
C PRO A 172 -14.17 18.48 -7.36
N GLY A 173 -15.20 17.92 -6.71
CA GLY A 173 -16.51 17.69 -7.32
C GLY A 173 -16.63 16.39 -8.10
N ASP A 174 -15.59 15.57 -8.19
CA ASP A 174 -15.71 14.20 -8.72
C ASP A 174 -16.45 13.28 -7.76
N PHE A 175 -17.02 12.23 -8.32
CA PHE A 175 -17.60 11.13 -7.55
C PHE A 175 -16.72 9.90 -7.69
N ALA A 176 -16.20 9.43 -6.56
CA ALA A 176 -15.32 8.27 -6.48
C ALA A 176 -16.03 7.07 -5.86
N VAL A 177 -15.77 5.88 -6.37
CA VAL A 177 -16.29 4.62 -5.83
C VAL A 177 -15.11 3.70 -5.54
N VAL A 178 -14.97 3.27 -4.29
CA VAL A 178 -13.90 2.34 -3.89
C VAL A 178 -14.51 0.97 -3.58
N VAL A 179 -14.09 -0.05 -4.30
CA VAL A 179 -14.53 -1.44 -4.15
C VAL A 179 -13.47 -2.21 -3.38
N GLY A 180 -13.85 -2.68 -2.18
CA GLY A 180 -12.91 -3.26 -1.21
C GLY A 180 -12.21 -2.16 -0.41
N VAL A 181 -12.62 -1.96 0.86
CA VAL A 181 -12.06 -0.92 1.74
C VAL A 181 -11.23 -1.52 2.86
N GLY A 182 -10.42 -2.52 2.51
CA GLY A 182 -9.37 -3.08 3.36
C GLY A 182 -8.16 -2.16 3.49
N GLY A 183 -6.96 -2.75 3.70
CA GLY A 183 -5.72 -2.02 3.98
C GLY A 183 -5.32 -0.95 2.96
N VAL A 184 -5.54 -1.20 1.65
CA VAL A 184 -5.24 -0.24 0.57
C VAL A 184 -6.47 0.62 0.27
N GLY A 185 -7.64 -0.02 0.13
CA GLY A 185 -8.87 0.68 -0.24
C GLY A 185 -9.37 1.67 0.81
N GLY A 186 -9.12 1.42 2.09
CA GLY A 186 -9.42 2.38 3.15
C GLY A 186 -8.63 3.68 3.03
N TYR A 187 -7.38 3.59 2.57
CA TYR A 187 -6.59 4.79 2.25
C TYR A 187 -7.04 5.42 0.92
N ALA A 188 -7.48 4.63 -0.08
CA ALA A 188 -8.05 5.18 -1.31
C ALA A 188 -9.27 6.08 -1.02
N VAL A 189 -10.14 5.68 -0.09
CA VAL A 189 -11.29 6.51 0.37
C VAL A 189 -10.83 7.84 0.91
N GLN A 190 -9.87 7.83 1.85
CA GLN A 190 -9.38 9.03 2.50
C GLN A 190 -8.63 9.96 1.52
N ILE A 191 -7.83 9.38 0.63
CA ILE A 191 -7.06 10.13 -0.38
C ILE A 191 -8.02 10.78 -1.39
N ALA A 192 -8.97 10.02 -1.96
CA ALA A 192 -9.94 10.57 -2.91
C ALA A 192 -10.74 11.72 -2.28
N ARG A 193 -11.14 11.58 -1.00
CA ARG A 193 -11.76 12.68 -0.25
C ARG A 193 -10.81 13.89 -0.10
N ALA A 194 -9.53 13.67 0.24
CA ALA A 194 -8.55 14.73 0.39
C ALA A 194 -8.33 15.50 -0.94
N PHE A 195 -8.54 14.85 -2.08
CA PHE A 195 -8.54 15.46 -3.42
C PHE A 195 -9.89 16.14 -3.76
N GLY A 196 -10.86 16.13 -2.85
CA GLY A 196 -12.14 16.83 -3.01
C GLY A 196 -13.25 16.04 -3.67
N ALA A 197 -13.09 14.72 -3.83
CA ALA A 197 -14.17 13.87 -4.32
C ALA A 197 -15.19 13.54 -3.23
N THR A 198 -16.43 13.33 -3.64
CA THR A 198 -17.43 12.63 -2.82
C THR A 198 -17.23 11.14 -3.01
N VAL A 199 -17.09 10.37 -1.92
CA VAL A 199 -16.63 8.97 -1.98
C VAL A 199 -17.71 8.01 -1.53
N ALA A 200 -18.00 6.98 -2.34
CA ALA A 200 -18.76 5.79 -1.97
C ALA A 200 -17.77 4.63 -1.68
N ALA A 201 -17.94 3.98 -0.53
CA ALA A 201 -17.16 2.84 -0.07
C ALA A 201 -17.97 1.56 -0.10
N LEU A 202 -17.47 0.53 -0.77
CA LEU A 202 -18.11 -0.76 -0.98
C LEU A 202 -17.24 -1.87 -0.36
N ASP A 203 -17.84 -2.69 0.50
CA ASP A 203 -17.17 -3.87 1.08
C ASP A 203 -18.22 -4.91 1.49
N VAL A 204 -17.76 -6.09 1.85
CA VAL A 204 -18.56 -7.16 2.43
C VAL A 204 -18.58 -7.14 3.96
N ASP A 205 -17.69 -6.36 4.57
CA ASP A 205 -17.46 -6.29 6.02
C ASP A 205 -18.08 -5.01 6.60
N PRO A 206 -19.13 -5.13 7.44
CA PRO A 206 -19.80 -3.97 8.00
C PRO A 206 -18.91 -3.15 8.95
N GLN A 207 -17.91 -3.76 9.59
CA GLN A 207 -16.99 -3.03 10.47
C GLN A 207 -16.08 -2.11 9.67
N LYS A 208 -15.55 -2.59 8.53
CA LYS A 208 -14.75 -1.77 7.61
C LYS A 208 -15.59 -0.63 7.03
N LEU A 209 -16.84 -0.90 6.66
CA LEU A 209 -17.76 0.12 6.16
C LEU A 209 -18.03 1.20 7.21
N ALA A 210 -18.26 0.83 8.47
CA ALA A 210 -18.44 1.76 9.58
C ALA A 210 -17.19 2.63 9.81
N ALA A 211 -16.00 2.01 9.75
CA ALA A 211 -14.75 2.74 9.83
C ALA A 211 -14.60 3.76 8.69
N MET A 212 -15.00 3.41 7.46
CA MET A 212 -14.93 4.34 6.33
C MET A 212 -15.97 5.46 6.42
N ALA A 213 -17.17 5.21 6.93
CA ALA A 213 -18.14 6.27 7.21
C ALA A 213 -17.56 7.32 8.16
N ALA A 214 -16.81 6.91 9.19
CA ALA A 214 -16.13 7.82 10.11
C ALA A 214 -14.91 8.54 9.49
N ASN A 215 -14.31 7.98 8.41
CA ASN A 215 -13.06 8.46 7.82
C ASN A 215 -13.19 8.95 6.37
N GLY A 216 -14.40 9.31 5.93
CA GLY A 216 -14.53 10.08 4.70
C GLY A 216 -15.42 9.54 3.62
N ALA A 217 -15.98 8.34 3.76
CA ALA A 217 -17.00 7.86 2.85
C ALA A 217 -18.32 8.59 3.12
N ALA A 218 -18.89 9.18 2.07
CA ALA A 218 -20.22 9.80 2.11
C ALA A 218 -21.35 8.78 1.94
N LEU A 219 -21.05 7.64 1.34
CA LEU A 219 -21.92 6.47 1.19
C LEU A 219 -21.12 5.21 1.53
N THR A 220 -21.72 4.29 2.28
CA THR A 220 -21.19 2.94 2.46
C THR A 220 -22.23 1.92 2.02
N VAL A 221 -21.81 0.88 1.29
CA VAL A 221 -22.71 -0.16 0.79
C VAL A 221 -22.10 -1.54 1.05
N ASN A 222 -22.87 -2.40 1.72
CA ASN A 222 -22.53 -3.81 1.85
C ASN A 222 -22.92 -4.55 0.55
N VAL A 223 -21.89 -4.97 -0.21
CA VAL A 223 -22.12 -5.63 -1.49
C VAL A 223 -22.59 -7.09 -1.38
N ARG A 224 -22.73 -7.64 -0.17
CA ARG A 224 -23.46 -8.90 0.03
C ARG A 224 -24.97 -8.69 0.01
N GLU A 225 -25.43 -7.53 0.43
CA GLU A 225 -26.85 -7.18 0.55
C GLU A 225 -27.39 -6.54 -0.72
N VAL A 226 -26.58 -5.71 -1.37
CA VAL A 226 -26.98 -4.97 -2.59
C VAL A 226 -25.97 -5.25 -3.70
N GLN A 227 -26.40 -5.85 -4.80
CA GLN A 227 -25.53 -6.31 -5.88
C GLN A 227 -26.05 -5.91 -7.29
N GLY A 228 -25.18 -6.02 -8.28
CA GLY A 228 -25.53 -5.91 -9.68
C GLY A 228 -26.19 -4.59 -10.05
N ARG A 229 -27.37 -4.68 -10.66
CA ARG A 229 -28.14 -3.51 -11.12
C ARG A 229 -28.65 -2.66 -9.95
N ASP A 230 -29.04 -3.28 -8.85
CA ASP A 230 -29.57 -2.57 -7.67
C ASP A 230 -28.46 -1.79 -6.98
N LEU A 231 -27.25 -2.33 -6.91
CA LEU A 231 -26.06 -1.61 -6.43
C LEU A 231 -25.80 -0.35 -7.27
N LYS A 232 -25.76 -0.51 -8.59
CA LYS A 232 -25.52 0.62 -9.50
C LYS A 232 -26.61 1.69 -9.35
N LYS A 233 -27.87 1.27 -9.25
CA LYS A 233 -29.02 2.16 -9.05
C LYS A 233 -28.91 2.91 -7.72
N ALA A 234 -28.61 2.22 -6.61
CA ALA A 234 -28.46 2.84 -5.31
C ALA A 234 -27.35 3.92 -5.29
N ILE A 235 -26.22 3.63 -5.94
CA ILE A 235 -25.10 4.59 -6.07
C ILE A 235 -25.51 5.79 -6.94
N GLN A 236 -26.24 5.56 -8.05
CA GLN A 236 -26.74 6.63 -8.92
C GLN A 236 -27.75 7.54 -8.21
N GLU A 237 -28.67 6.95 -7.46
CA GLU A 237 -29.65 7.70 -6.67
C GLU A 237 -28.97 8.55 -5.59
N PHE A 238 -27.95 8.00 -4.91
CA PHE A 238 -27.15 8.75 -3.95
C PHE A 238 -26.40 9.90 -4.64
N ALA A 239 -25.72 9.65 -5.74
CA ALA A 239 -24.98 10.67 -6.48
C ALA A 239 -25.90 11.81 -6.91
N LYS A 240 -27.07 11.50 -7.48
CA LYS A 240 -28.07 12.48 -7.90
C LYS A 240 -28.59 13.32 -6.71
N LYS A 241 -28.94 12.66 -5.60
CA LYS A 241 -29.46 13.32 -4.38
C LYS A 241 -28.43 14.30 -3.79
N ASN A 242 -27.14 14.01 -3.92
CA ASN A 242 -26.05 14.81 -3.34
C ASN A 242 -25.39 15.74 -4.36
N GLY A 243 -26.01 15.96 -5.54
CA GLY A 243 -25.47 16.87 -6.56
C GLY A 243 -24.16 16.39 -7.19
N CYS A 244 -23.82 15.11 -7.04
CA CYS A 244 -22.65 14.54 -7.70
C CYS A 244 -22.95 14.23 -9.16
N ARG A 245 -21.89 14.14 -9.96
CA ARG A 245 -22.00 13.76 -11.37
C ARG A 245 -22.49 12.32 -11.50
N ASP A 246 -23.40 12.06 -12.41
CA ASP A 246 -23.90 10.73 -12.79
C ASP A 246 -23.05 10.07 -13.90
N THR A 247 -22.00 10.77 -14.35
CA THR A 247 -21.04 10.34 -15.37
C THR A 247 -19.61 10.52 -14.87
N ARG A 248 -18.64 9.96 -15.59
CA ARG A 248 -17.21 10.13 -15.33
C ARG A 248 -16.80 9.72 -13.91
N TRP A 249 -17.41 8.67 -13.35
CA TRP A 249 -17.02 8.17 -12.03
C TRP A 249 -15.57 7.70 -12.02
N LYS A 250 -14.91 7.89 -10.89
CA LYS A 250 -13.58 7.39 -10.60
C LYS A 250 -13.73 6.13 -9.74
N ILE A 251 -13.51 4.98 -10.34
CA ILE A 251 -13.74 3.68 -9.71
C ILE A 251 -12.40 3.06 -9.37
N PHE A 252 -12.21 2.68 -8.10
CA PHE A 252 -10.98 2.05 -7.61
C PHE A 252 -11.29 0.63 -7.17
N GLU A 253 -10.74 -0.36 -7.84
CA GLU A 253 -10.81 -1.76 -7.44
C GLU A 253 -9.63 -2.07 -6.52
N CYS A 254 -9.90 -2.24 -5.23
CA CYS A 254 -8.91 -2.47 -4.17
C CYS A 254 -9.15 -3.76 -3.40
N SER A 255 -10.12 -4.59 -3.80
CA SER A 255 -10.44 -5.83 -3.09
C SER A 255 -9.49 -6.96 -3.41
N GLY A 256 -8.89 -6.96 -4.60
CA GLY A 256 -8.06 -8.06 -5.09
C GLY A 256 -8.83 -9.38 -5.23
N THR A 257 -10.12 -9.32 -5.55
CA THR A 257 -10.97 -10.51 -5.73
C THR A 257 -11.67 -10.50 -7.08
N LYS A 258 -11.96 -11.68 -7.62
CA LYS A 258 -12.74 -11.81 -8.85
C LYS A 258 -14.06 -11.04 -8.77
N THR A 259 -14.84 -11.26 -7.72
CA THR A 259 -16.13 -10.59 -7.52
C THR A 259 -16.00 -9.07 -7.40
N GLY A 260 -14.93 -8.58 -6.74
CA GLY A 260 -14.66 -7.15 -6.64
C GLY A 260 -14.32 -6.53 -7.99
N GLN A 261 -13.51 -7.20 -8.82
CA GLN A 261 -13.20 -6.75 -10.17
C GLN A 261 -14.44 -6.73 -11.08
N GLU A 262 -15.28 -7.77 -11.00
CA GLU A 262 -16.56 -7.82 -11.71
C GLU A 262 -17.50 -6.70 -11.25
N THR A 263 -17.58 -6.44 -9.93
CA THR A 263 -18.38 -5.35 -9.36
C THR A 263 -17.90 -3.99 -9.85
N ALA A 264 -16.60 -3.72 -9.73
CA ALA A 264 -16.01 -2.45 -10.15
C ALA A 264 -16.24 -2.19 -11.65
N PHE A 265 -16.03 -3.21 -12.49
CA PHE A 265 -16.30 -3.12 -13.93
C PHE A 265 -17.79 -2.91 -14.25
N GLY A 266 -18.67 -3.54 -13.49
CA GLY A 266 -20.14 -3.40 -13.62
C GLY A 266 -20.64 -1.97 -13.33
N LEU A 267 -19.88 -1.21 -12.53
CA LEU A 267 -20.20 0.19 -12.18
C LEU A 267 -19.80 1.20 -13.27
N LEU A 268 -19.10 0.80 -14.32
CA LEU A 268 -18.70 1.69 -15.40
C LEU A 268 -19.92 2.49 -15.92
N ASN A 269 -19.72 3.77 -16.11
CA ASN A 269 -20.66 4.71 -16.73
C ASN A 269 -19.96 5.57 -17.78
N HIS A 270 -20.68 6.48 -18.41
CA HIS A 270 -20.16 7.31 -19.50
C HIS A 270 -18.94 8.13 -19.03
N GLY A 271 -17.81 7.90 -19.67
CA GLY A 271 -16.54 8.55 -19.37
C GLY A 271 -15.86 8.11 -18.07
N ALA A 272 -16.28 7.01 -17.44
CA ALA A 272 -15.69 6.52 -16.19
C ALA A 272 -14.22 6.11 -16.35
N THR A 273 -13.48 6.22 -15.27
CA THR A 273 -12.12 5.66 -15.15
C THR A 273 -12.16 4.57 -14.08
N LEU A 274 -11.78 3.36 -14.45
CA LEU A 274 -11.56 2.23 -13.53
C LEU A 274 -10.07 2.07 -13.30
N SER A 275 -9.61 2.20 -12.05
CA SER A 275 -8.25 1.88 -11.63
C SER A 275 -8.24 0.52 -10.93
N VAL A 276 -7.48 -0.43 -11.48
CA VAL A 276 -7.29 -1.77 -10.91
C VAL A 276 -6.04 -1.72 -10.05
N VAL A 277 -6.22 -1.84 -8.74
CA VAL A 277 -5.18 -1.76 -7.71
C VAL A 277 -5.02 -3.11 -7.01
N GLY A 278 -6.13 -3.82 -6.76
CA GLY A 278 -6.12 -5.13 -6.11
C GLY A 278 -5.62 -6.23 -7.03
N PHE A 279 -4.74 -7.10 -6.50
CA PHE A 279 -4.21 -8.26 -7.22
C PHE A 279 -5.04 -9.52 -6.96
N THR A 280 -5.33 -10.30 -8.00
CA THR A 280 -5.86 -11.67 -7.92
C THR A 280 -5.24 -12.53 -9.00
N MET A 281 -5.06 -13.83 -8.70
CA MET A 281 -4.67 -14.83 -9.71
C MET A 281 -5.88 -15.42 -10.47
N ASP A 282 -7.09 -15.09 -10.04
CA ASP A 282 -8.32 -15.55 -10.67
C ASP A 282 -8.50 -14.95 -12.07
N LYS A 283 -9.01 -15.75 -12.98
CA LYS A 283 -9.47 -15.27 -14.29
C LYS A 283 -10.84 -14.60 -14.13
N VAL A 284 -10.93 -13.35 -14.59
CA VAL A 284 -12.17 -12.56 -14.53
C VAL A 284 -12.77 -12.46 -15.93
N GLU A 285 -14.05 -12.77 -16.06
CA GLU A 285 -14.77 -12.65 -17.33
C GLU A 285 -15.51 -11.31 -17.39
N LEU A 286 -15.09 -10.44 -18.32
CA LEU A 286 -15.58 -9.08 -18.45
C LEU A 286 -16.06 -8.81 -19.90
N ARG A 287 -17.18 -8.07 -20.00
CA ARG A 287 -17.66 -7.60 -21.30
C ARG A 287 -16.89 -6.34 -21.72
N LEU A 288 -15.74 -6.50 -22.38
CA LEU A 288 -14.86 -5.38 -22.76
C LEU A 288 -15.53 -4.31 -23.64
N SER A 289 -16.57 -4.69 -24.39
CA SER A 289 -17.33 -3.71 -25.20
C SER A 289 -18.02 -2.62 -24.34
N ASN A 290 -18.13 -2.78 -23.02
CA ASN A 290 -18.60 -1.72 -22.13
C ASN A 290 -17.62 -0.55 -22.07
N LEU A 291 -16.32 -0.79 -22.19
CA LEU A 291 -15.33 0.31 -22.29
C LEU A 291 -15.60 1.17 -23.55
N MET A 292 -15.87 0.54 -24.68
CA MET A 292 -16.23 1.23 -25.91
C MET A 292 -17.57 1.97 -25.76
N ALA A 293 -18.61 1.29 -25.30
CA ALA A 293 -19.97 1.83 -25.21
C ALA A 293 -20.07 3.04 -24.28
N PHE A 294 -19.30 3.05 -23.20
CA PHE A 294 -19.26 4.15 -22.23
C PHE A 294 -18.12 5.15 -22.48
N HIS A 295 -17.28 4.94 -23.49
CA HIS A 295 -16.05 5.72 -23.69
C HIS A 295 -15.25 5.77 -22.38
N ALA A 296 -15.18 4.64 -21.67
CA ALA A 296 -14.54 4.51 -20.36
C ALA A 296 -13.08 4.06 -20.51
N ARG A 297 -12.29 4.29 -19.47
CA ARG A 297 -10.89 3.86 -19.38
C ARG A 297 -10.72 2.82 -18.27
N ALA A 298 -9.86 1.82 -18.48
CA ALA A 298 -9.37 0.93 -17.43
C ALA A 298 -7.85 1.09 -17.33
N LEU A 299 -7.35 1.36 -16.12
CA LEU A 299 -5.95 1.62 -15.80
C LEU A 299 -5.46 0.58 -14.80
N GLY A 300 -4.30 -0.02 -15.05
CA GLY A 300 -3.57 -0.80 -14.04
C GLY A 300 -2.72 0.14 -13.18
N ASN A 301 -2.62 -0.17 -11.90
CA ASN A 301 -1.74 0.54 -10.97
C ASN A 301 -0.75 -0.42 -10.33
N TRP A 302 0.54 -0.14 -10.49
CA TRP A 302 1.63 -0.89 -9.88
C TRP A 302 2.47 0.02 -9.00
N GLY A 303 2.41 -0.17 -7.67
CA GLY A 303 3.15 0.62 -6.70
C GLY A 303 2.92 2.14 -6.82
N CYS A 304 3.96 2.91 -6.57
CA CYS A 304 3.92 4.36 -6.64
C CYS A 304 5.26 4.93 -7.12
N LEU A 305 5.22 5.98 -7.93
CA LEU A 305 6.39 6.77 -8.29
C LEU A 305 7.02 7.38 -7.04
N VAL A 306 8.34 7.33 -6.93
CA VAL A 306 9.07 7.84 -5.76
C VAL A 306 8.85 9.34 -5.53
N GLU A 307 8.57 10.09 -6.58
CA GLU A 307 8.27 11.52 -6.57
C GLU A 307 6.95 11.86 -5.85
N HIS A 308 6.04 10.90 -5.72
CA HIS A 308 4.76 11.09 -5.03
C HIS A 308 4.82 10.82 -3.52
N TYR A 309 5.87 10.16 -3.04
CA TYR A 309 6.00 9.81 -1.63
C TYR A 309 5.94 11.02 -0.68
N PRO A 310 6.66 12.15 -0.95
CA PRO A 310 6.56 13.32 -0.10
C PRO A 310 5.13 13.87 0.01
N ALA A 311 4.40 13.94 -1.10
CA ALA A 311 3.04 14.47 -1.11
C ALA A 311 2.04 13.52 -0.39
N ALA A 312 2.20 12.22 -0.55
CA ALA A 312 1.41 11.22 0.18
C ALA A 312 1.68 11.28 1.70
N LEU A 313 2.95 11.38 2.10
CA LEU A 313 3.36 11.58 3.49
C LEU A 313 2.83 12.89 4.06
N ASP A 314 2.81 13.96 3.26
CA ASP A 314 2.25 15.27 3.69
C ASP A 314 0.76 15.19 4.03
N LEU A 315 -0.03 14.39 3.32
CA LEU A 315 -1.43 14.15 3.68
C LEU A 315 -1.58 13.45 5.03
N VAL A 316 -0.68 12.52 5.33
CA VAL A 316 -0.65 11.82 6.62
C VAL A 316 -0.24 12.77 7.74
N LEU A 317 0.91 13.44 7.61
CA LEU A 317 1.44 14.35 8.62
C LEU A 317 0.58 15.63 8.79
N GLY A 318 -0.23 15.95 7.80
CA GLY A 318 -1.22 17.03 7.82
C GLY A 318 -2.59 16.62 8.33
N GLY A 319 -2.76 15.37 8.80
CA GLY A 319 -4.02 14.85 9.36
C GLY A 319 -5.17 14.69 8.36
N LYS A 320 -4.86 14.66 7.05
CA LYS A 320 -5.84 14.40 5.99
C LYS A 320 -6.09 12.89 5.82
N ILE A 321 -5.11 12.08 6.19
CA ILE A 321 -5.16 10.62 6.21
C ILE A 321 -4.85 10.17 7.63
N ALA A 322 -5.77 9.44 8.25
CA ALA A 322 -5.57 8.81 9.55
C ALA A 322 -4.84 7.48 9.38
N LEU A 323 -3.73 7.26 10.08
CA LEU A 323 -3.03 5.97 10.14
C LEU A 323 -3.37 5.22 11.43
N ALA A 324 -3.28 5.87 12.59
CA ALA A 324 -3.37 5.23 13.90
C ALA A 324 -4.59 4.30 14.09
N PRO A 325 -5.81 4.62 13.57
CA PRO A 325 -6.95 3.72 13.71
C PRO A 325 -6.84 2.44 12.88
N PHE A 326 -5.93 2.40 11.88
CA PHE A 326 -5.87 1.35 10.86
C PHE A 326 -4.61 0.48 10.94
N VAL A 327 -3.71 0.79 11.87
CA VAL A 327 -2.46 0.05 12.07
C VAL A 327 -2.33 -0.44 13.50
N GLU A 328 -1.62 -1.55 13.69
CA GLU A 328 -1.25 -2.06 15.02
C GLU A 328 0.18 -2.61 14.96
N ARG A 329 0.92 -2.45 16.06
CA ARG A 329 2.32 -2.87 16.13
C ARG A 329 2.42 -4.21 16.81
N HIS A 330 3.26 -5.08 16.25
CA HIS A 330 3.61 -6.38 16.82
C HIS A 330 5.12 -6.53 16.88
N PRO A 331 5.67 -7.26 17.86
CA PRO A 331 7.08 -7.60 17.87
C PRO A 331 7.47 -8.37 16.59
N LEU A 332 8.62 -8.03 15.99
CA LEU A 332 9.14 -8.77 14.84
C LEU A 332 9.32 -10.27 15.15
N SER A 333 9.57 -10.62 16.41
CA SER A 333 9.68 -12.02 16.87
C SER A 333 8.39 -12.84 16.74
N GLU A 334 7.24 -12.17 16.54
CA GLU A 334 5.91 -12.79 16.36
C GLU A 334 5.51 -12.88 14.88
N ILE A 335 6.46 -12.77 13.95
CA ILE A 335 6.18 -12.72 12.51
C ILE A 335 5.34 -13.91 12.02
N ASN A 336 5.61 -15.13 12.50
CA ASN A 336 4.88 -16.31 12.06
C ASN A 336 3.43 -16.30 12.54
N GLU A 337 3.19 -15.89 13.78
CA GLU A 337 1.86 -15.73 14.38
C GLU A 337 1.09 -14.61 13.66
N VAL A 338 1.74 -13.49 13.40
CA VAL A 338 1.14 -12.35 12.70
C VAL A 338 0.80 -12.72 11.25
N PHE A 339 1.67 -13.44 10.54
CA PHE A 339 1.39 -13.93 9.19
C PHE A 339 0.20 -14.89 9.17
N ALA A 340 0.13 -15.82 10.14
CA ALA A 340 -1.00 -16.74 10.26
C ALA A 340 -2.31 -15.98 10.54
N ALA A 341 -2.30 -15.01 11.44
CA ALA A 341 -3.47 -14.19 11.76
C ALA A 341 -3.92 -13.31 10.57
N ALA A 342 -2.95 -12.72 9.86
CA ALA A 342 -3.24 -11.92 8.66
C ALA A 342 -3.85 -12.78 7.53
N HIS A 343 -3.31 -13.98 7.29
CA HIS A 343 -3.82 -14.92 6.31
C HIS A 343 -5.22 -15.42 6.67
N ALA A 344 -5.45 -15.73 7.95
CA ALA A 344 -6.77 -16.11 8.48
C ALA A 344 -7.77 -14.93 8.53
N ARG A 345 -7.33 -13.70 8.21
CA ARG A 345 -8.13 -12.46 8.26
C ARG A 345 -8.73 -12.18 9.65
N THR A 346 -8.02 -12.54 10.70
CA THR A 346 -8.42 -12.29 12.09
C THR A 346 -7.92 -10.96 12.62
N LEU A 347 -6.92 -10.35 11.97
CA LEU A 347 -6.47 -9.01 12.31
C LEU A 347 -7.50 -7.95 11.87
N THR A 348 -7.83 -7.05 12.78
CA THR A 348 -8.75 -5.94 12.52
C THR A 348 -8.04 -4.73 11.90
N ARG A 349 -6.72 -4.64 12.09
CA ARG A 349 -5.85 -3.56 11.61
C ARG A 349 -4.67 -4.14 10.83
N ARG A 350 -3.99 -3.28 10.09
CA ARG A 350 -2.77 -3.67 9.39
C ARG A 350 -1.63 -3.83 10.39
N ALA A 351 -1.04 -5.01 10.45
CA ALA A 351 0.09 -5.28 11.32
C ALA A 351 1.35 -4.56 10.84
N ILE A 352 2.08 -3.96 11.77
CA ILE A 352 3.43 -3.44 11.58
C ILE A 352 4.36 -4.24 12.48
N LEU A 353 5.31 -4.94 11.92
CA LEU A 353 6.34 -5.66 12.67
C LEU A 353 7.45 -4.70 13.08
N VAL A 354 7.71 -4.64 14.39
CA VAL A 354 8.67 -3.72 15.01
C VAL A 354 9.84 -4.51 15.59
N PRO A 355 11.08 -4.29 15.10
CA PRO A 355 12.25 -4.92 15.68
C PRO A 355 12.44 -4.51 17.15
N GLY A 356 12.70 -5.48 18.03
CA GLY A 356 13.04 -5.23 19.43
C GLY A 356 11.92 -4.76 20.33
N ALA A 357 10.67 -4.76 19.90
CA ALA A 357 9.54 -4.56 20.81
C ALA A 357 9.45 -5.73 21.80
N PRO A 358 9.27 -5.47 23.12
CA PRO A 358 9.06 -6.53 24.08
C PRO A 358 7.75 -7.28 23.79
N LYS A 359 7.71 -8.60 24.09
CA LYS A 359 6.45 -9.34 24.06
C LYS A 359 5.49 -8.71 25.08
N GLY A 360 4.38 -8.16 24.62
CA GLY A 360 3.29 -7.77 25.50
C GLY A 360 2.92 -6.29 25.61
N ASP A 361 3.60 -5.37 24.91
CA ASP A 361 3.17 -3.94 24.81
C ASP A 361 2.42 -3.72 23.48
N ALA A 362 1.21 -4.25 23.39
CA ALA A 362 0.27 -4.01 22.30
C ALA A 362 -0.76 -2.93 22.68
#